data_970de06041f2e62369b24e6d23558d10
#
_entry.id   970de06041f2e62369b24e6d23558d10
#
_cell.length_a   1.000
_cell.length_b   1.000
_cell.length_c   1.000
_cell.angle_alpha   90.00
_cell.angle_beta   90.00
_cell.angle_gamma   90.00
#
_symmetry.space_group_name_H-M   'P 1'
#
loop_
_entity.id
_entity.type
_entity.pdbx_description
1 polymer ?
#
loop_
_entity_poly.entity_id
_entity_poly.type
_entity_poly.pdbx_seq_one_letter_code
_entity_poly.pdbx_strand_id
1 'polypeptide(L)'
;MASNDNVRCMSWNALSAKHLLPPDLQEKANNGEFNNRIVSVVHGNDSIGYGPFGAYESHIGSTYAVTPPISKEEMSKLSLQQKLGMDVTRFLDSISGPGYHYQTDKNFRFGENGSLSNKYLLNVDTNERVYDSPGALLGGGEIRVVVENLEKAVRDMKRNAQEFQDRVPRLISNMMTLLETAESRRVEAKVNNIRAHVEHLSFWYIRTATEISDFIEKKAEDYKKTDQQY
;
A
#
# COMPACT_ATOMS: atom_id res chain seq x y z
N MET A 1 17.86 -0.88 17.62
CA MET A 1 16.52 -1.31 17.98
C MET A 1 16.54 -2.84 17.99
N ALA A 2 16.28 -3.48 19.13
CA ALA A 2 16.13 -4.92 19.16
C ALA A 2 14.94 -5.29 18.25
N SER A 3 15.15 -6.16 17.28
CA SER A 3 14.05 -6.69 16.47
C SER A 3 13.11 -7.43 17.41
N ASN A 4 11.91 -6.91 17.56
CA ASN A 4 10.90 -7.62 18.34
C ASN A 4 10.40 -8.77 17.48
N ASP A 5 11.00 -9.95 17.66
CA ASP A 5 10.75 -11.15 16.85
C ASP A 5 9.31 -11.69 16.97
N ASN A 6 8.51 -11.12 17.87
CA ASN A 6 7.11 -11.48 18.08
C ASN A 6 6.10 -10.64 17.30
N VAL A 7 6.53 -9.58 16.60
CA VAL A 7 5.62 -8.76 15.80
C VAL A 7 5.27 -9.49 14.52
N ARG A 8 3.97 -9.70 14.31
CA ARG A 8 3.38 -10.21 13.07
C ARG A 8 2.54 -9.14 12.42
N CYS A 9 2.59 -9.06 11.11
CA CYS A 9 1.90 -8.02 10.35
C CYS A 9 1.22 -8.62 9.13
N MET A 10 0.00 -8.17 8.86
CA MET A 10 -0.69 -8.42 7.60
C MET A 10 -1.04 -7.08 6.95
N SER A 11 -0.75 -6.95 5.68
CA SER A 11 -1.13 -5.79 4.88
C SER A 11 -2.00 -6.20 3.69
N TRP A 12 -2.85 -5.27 3.24
CA TRP A 12 -3.77 -5.47 2.13
C TRP A 12 -3.53 -4.38 1.09
N ASN A 13 -3.19 -4.76 -0.13
CA ASN A 13 -2.90 -3.81 -1.22
C ASN A 13 -1.98 -2.66 -0.80
N ALA A 14 -1.07 -2.90 0.14
CA ALA A 14 -0.11 -1.90 0.56
C ALA A 14 0.93 -1.66 -0.53
N LEU A 15 1.49 -0.46 -0.55
CA LEU A 15 2.65 -0.16 -1.36
C LEU A 15 3.87 -0.93 -0.83
N SER A 16 4.69 -1.48 -1.71
CA SER A 16 5.94 -2.11 -1.29
C SER A 16 6.91 -1.05 -0.73
N ALA A 17 7.34 -1.24 0.50
CA ALA A 17 8.32 -0.39 1.18
C ALA A 17 9.70 -1.07 1.26
N LYS A 18 9.91 -2.20 0.60
CA LYS A 18 11.13 -3.00 0.69
C LYS A 18 12.38 -2.20 0.31
N HIS A 19 12.27 -1.40 -0.75
CA HIS A 19 13.36 -0.55 -1.26
C HIS A 19 13.70 0.63 -0.32
N LEU A 20 12.84 0.95 0.65
CA LEU A 20 13.05 2.01 1.63
C LEU A 20 13.73 1.51 2.91
N LEU A 21 13.91 0.20 3.05
CA LEU A 21 14.59 -0.37 4.20
C LEU A 21 16.08 -0.03 4.19
N PRO A 22 16.73 0.08 5.37
CA PRO A 22 18.18 0.06 5.48
C PRO A 22 18.77 -1.21 4.79
N PRO A 23 20.01 -1.15 4.25
CA PRO A 23 20.58 -2.24 3.48
C PRO A 23 20.61 -3.59 4.20
N ASP A 24 20.90 -3.62 5.50
CA ASP A 24 20.88 -4.81 6.34
C ASP A 24 19.50 -5.44 6.45
N LEU A 25 18.45 -4.62 6.54
CA LEU A 25 17.07 -5.10 6.57
C LEU A 25 16.56 -5.49 5.19
N GLN A 26 17.06 -4.85 4.11
CA GLN A 26 16.77 -5.29 2.75
C GLN A 26 17.35 -6.69 2.50
N GLU A 27 18.58 -6.94 2.94
CA GLU A 27 19.20 -8.26 2.84
C GLU A 27 18.40 -9.31 3.59
N LYS A 28 18.00 -9.05 4.83
CA LYS A 28 17.12 -9.94 5.60
C LYS A 28 15.79 -10.20 4.91
N ALA A 29 15.16 -9.17 4.33
CA ALA A 29 13.92 -9.32 3.58
C ALA A 29 14.13 -10.19 2.33
N ASN A 30 15.25 -10.02 1.61
CA ASN A 30 15.59 -10.83 0.44
C ASN A 30 15.87 -12.29 0.80
N ASN A 31 16.44 -12.54 1.97
CA ASN A 31 16.71 -13.88 2.50
C ASN A 31 15.46 -14.53 3.11
N GLY A 32 14.32 -13.87 3.12
CA GLY A 32 13.05 -14.42 3.61
C GLY A 32 12.92 -14.47 5.13
N GLU A 33 13.77 -13.77 5.90
CA GLU A 33 13.73 -13.79 7.36
C GLU A 33 12.41 -13.25 7.95
N PHE A 34 11.63 -12.54 7.15
CA PHE A 34 10.34 -11.98 7.55
C PHE A 34 9.14 -12.80 7.07
N ASN A 35 9.33 -13.86 6.28
CA ASN A 35 8.25 -14.57 5.59
C ASN A 35 7.15 -15.13 6.51
N ASN A 36 7.51 -15.58 7.71
CA ASN A 36 6.55 -16.13 8.68
C ASN A 36 5.95 -15.09 9.62
N ARG A 37 6.32 -13.82 9.47
CA ARG A 37 5.90 -12.73 10.35
C ARG A 37 5.18 -11.61 9.63
N ILE A 38 5.49 -11.41 8.37
CA ILE A 38 4.90 -10.35 7.55
C ILE A 38 4.26 -11.00 6.34
N VAL A 39 2.96 -10.76 6.18
CA VAL A 39 2.16 -11.25 5.06
C VAL A 39 1.51 -10.06 4.37
N SER A 40 1.74 -9.95 3.08
CA SER A 40 1.08 -8.95 2.23
C SER A 40 0.11 -9.66 1.29
N VAL A 41 -1.16 -9.26 1.33
CA VAL A 41 -2.18 -9.76 0.42
C VAL A 41 -2.49 -8.67 -0.59
N VAL A 42 -2.32 -8.97 -1.87
CA VAL A 42 -2.47 -8.01 -2.96
C VAL A 42 -3.45 -8.50 -4.01
N HIS A 43 -4.07 -7.57 -4.72
CA HIS A 43 -4.79 -7.89 -5.94
C HIS A 43 -3.80 -7.81 -7.11
N GLY A 44 -3.62 -8.89 -7.88
CA GLY A 44 -2.62 -8.94 -8.95
C GLY A 44 -2.77 -7.87 -10.05
N ASN A 45 -3.95 -7.26 -10.18
CA ASN A 45 -4.20 -6.15 -11.10
C ASN A 45 -4.08 -4.77 -10.44
N ASP A 46 -3.81 -4.70 -9.13
CA ASP A 46 -3.59 -3.43 -8.44
C ASP A 46 -2.20 -2.88 -8.77
N SER A 47 -2.14 -1.77 -9.48
CA SER A 47 -0.87 -1.14 -9.87
C SER A 47 -0.12 -0.50 -8.70
N ILE A 48 -0.81 -0.24 -7.59
CA ILE A 48 -0.24 0.35 -6.37
C ILE A 48 0.32 -0.77 -5.49
N GLY A 49 -0.49 -1.78 -5.18
CA GLY A 49 -0.08 -2.90 -4.36
C GLY A 49 0.88 -3.87 -5.08
N TYR A 50 0.66 -4.10 -6.39
CA TYR A 50 1.49 -4.98 -7.21
C TYR A 50 1.54 -4.50 -8.67
N GLY A 51 2.34 -3.51 -8.94
CA GLY A 51 2.46 -2.90 -10.27
C GLY A 51 3.68 -1.99 -10.33
N PRO A 52 3.68 -1.00 -11.25
CA PRO A 52 4.81 -0.09 -11.40
C PRO A 52 5.12 0.70 -10.13
N PHE A 53 4.10 1.04 -9.34
CA PHE A 53 4.29 1.70 -8.05
C PHE A 53 4.72 0.72 -6.94
N GLY A 54 4.38 -0.56 -7.07
CA GLY A 54 4.90 -1.65 -6.25
C GLY A 54 6.18 -2.26 -6.82
N ALA A 55 6.77 -1.66 -7.87
CA ALA A 55 7.97 -2.11 -8.60
C ALA A 55 7.88 -3.55 -9.12
N TYR A 56 6.69 -4.13 -9.26
CA TYR A 56 6.46 -5.56 -9.61
C TYR A 56 7.27 -6.52 -8.73
N GLU A 57 7.57 -6.10 -7.52
CA GLU A 57 8.37 -6.87 -6.57
C GLU A 57 7.50 -7.45 -5.46
N SER A 58 7.99 -8.51 -4.84
CA SER A 58 7.43 -8.99 -3.58
C SER A 58 7.61 -7.95 -2.48
N HIS A 59 6.68 -7.92 -1.56
CA HIS A 59 6.75 -7.07 -0.39
C HIS A 59 7.76 -7.60 0.64
N ILE A 60 7.89 -6.90 1.75
CA ILE A 60 8.63 -7.43 2.90
C ILE A 60 7.85 -8.65 3.42
N GLY A 61 8.54 -9.77 3.61
CA GLY A 61 7.91 -11.02 4.00
C GLY A 61 7.23 -11.75 2.83
N SER A 62 6.22 -12.58 3.10
CA SER A 62 5.51 -13.35 2.06
C SER A 62 4.44 -12.53 1.39
N THR A 63 4.38 -12.58 0.06
CA THR A 63 3.37 -11.88 -0.73
C THR A 63 2.40 -12.89 -1.37
N TYR A 64 1.11 -12.69 -1.15
CA TYR A 64 0.05 -13.52 -1.70
C TYR A 64 -0.90 -12.70 -2.55
N ALA A 65 -1.19 -13.17 -3.75
CA ALA A 65 -2.14 -12.52 -4.66
C ALA A 65 -3.48 -13.25 -4.67
N VAL A 66 -4.57 -12.49 -4.54
CA VAL A 66 -5.94 -13.01 -4.71
C VAL A 66 -6.31 -13.24 -6.18
N THR A 67 -5.58 -12.59 -7.08
CA THR A 67 -5.68 -12.75 -8.53
C THR A 67 -4.27 -12.87 -9.07
N PRO A 68 -3.99 -13.80 -9.99
CA PRO A 68 -2.65 -13.95 -10.54
C PRO A 68 -2.14 -12.62 -11.11
N PRO A 69 -0.97 -12.13 -10.67
CA PRO A 69 -0.33 -10.97 -11.27
C PRO A 69 0.25 -11.36 -12.64
N ILE A 70 0.55 -10.37 -13.46
CA ILE A 70 1.35 -10.60 -14.67
C ILE A 70 2.72 -11.12 -14.26
N SER A 71 3.12 -12.24 -14.82
CA SER A 71 4.43 -12.83 -14.56
C SER A 71 5.58 -11.99 -15.14
N LYS A 72 6.76 -12.09 -14.55
CA LYS A 72 7.98 -11.43 -15.08
C LYS A 72 8.26 -11.86 -16.52
N GLU A 73 7.95 -13.11 -16.86
CA GLU A 73 8.12 -13.64 -18.20
C GLU A 73 7.17 -12.98 -19.21
N GLU A 74 5.88 -12.83 -18.88
CA GLU A 74 4.92 -12.11 -19.70
C GLU A 74 5.30 -10.64 -19.85
N MET A 75 5.73 -10.00 -18.77
CA MET A 75 6.23 -8.62 -18.80
C MET A 75 7.45 -8.47 -19.71
N SER A 76 8.34 -9.44 -19.74
CA SER A 76 9.54 -9.37 -20.59
C SER A 76 9.22 -9.38 -22.08
N LYS A 77 8.10 -10.00 -22.47
CA LYS A 77 7.64 -10.09 -23.86
C LYS A 77 6.98 -8.82 -24.39
N LEU A 78 6.64 -7.88 -23.49
CA LEU A 78 6.00 -6.63 -23.89
C LEU A 78 7.01 -5.60 -24.34
N SER A 79 6.68 -4.84 -25.40
CA SER A 79 7.43 -3.64 -25.79
C SER A 79 7.30 -2.54 -24.74
N LEU A 80 8.20 -1.56 -24.75
CA LEU A 80 8.13 -0.41 -23.83
C LEU A 80 6.79 0.34 -23.91
N GLN A 81 6.28 0.51 -25.12
CA GLN A 81 5.00 1.20 -25.35
C GLN A 81 3.82 0.40 -24.77
N GLN A 82 3.84 -0.92 -24.92
CA GLN A 82 2.81 -1.80 -24.34
C GLN A 82 2.86 -1.79 -22.80
N LYS A 83 4.07 -1.83 -22.22
CA LYS A 83 4.27 -1.71 -20.77
C LYS A 83 3.69 -0.40 -20.25
N LEU A 84 4.05 0.73 -20.85
CA LEU A 84 3.55 2.05 -20.46
C LEU A 84 2.03 2.15 -20.59
N GLY A 85 1.47 1.67 -21.70
CA GLY A 85 0.01 1.66 -21.91
C GLY A 85 -0.71 0.81 -20.87
N MET A 86 -0.19 -0.38 -20.57
CA MET A 86 -0.73 -1.25 -19.54
C MET A 86 -0.63 -0.63 -18.15
N ASP A 87 0.50 -0.04 -17.80
CA ASP A 87 0.72 0.58 -16.49
C ASP A 87 -0.23 1.76 -16.25
N VAL A 88 -0.44 2.59 -17.28
CA VAL A 88 -1.42 3.70 -17.20
C VAL A 88 -2.84 3.17 -17.04
N THR A 89 -3.24 2.16 -17.82
CA THR A 89 -4.57 1.57 -17.72
C THR A 89 -4.79 0.95 -16.34
N ARG A 90 -3.85 0.15 -15.85
CA ARG A 90 -3.94 -0.49 -14.53
C ARG A 90 -3.96 0.55 -13.40
N PHE A 91 -3.21 1.62 -13.53
CA PHE A 91 -3.25 2.71 -12.55
C PHE A 91 -4.63 3.36 -12.50
N LEU A 92 -5.19 3.70 -13.66
CA LEU A 92 -6.54 4.26 -13.74
C LEU A 92 -7.59 3.29 -13.18
N ASP A 93 -7.50 2.00 -13.51
CA ASP A 93 -8.38 0.96 -12.99
C ASP A 93 -8.21 0.75 -11.48
N SER A 94 -7.04 1.01 -10.93
CA SER A 94 -6.78 0.87 -9.50
C SER A 94 -7.42 1.99 -8.68
N ILE A 95 -7.49 3.22 -9.21
CA ILE A 95 -7.94 4.40 -8.47
C ILE A 95 -9.34 4.90 -8.85
N SER A 96 -9.93 4.45 -9.97
CA SER A 96 -11.24 4.90 -10.42
C SER A 96 -12.37 3.99 -9.95
N GLY A 97 -13.40 4.60 -9.35
CA GLY A 97 -14.56 3.87 -8.83
C GLY A 97 -14.17 2.86 -7.74
N PRO A 98 -14.77 1.65 -7.71
CA PRO A 98 -14.32 0.56 -6.87
C PRO A 98 -13.13 -0.17 -7.53
N GLY A 99 -12.02 0.57 -7.75
CA GLY A 99 -10.82 0.07 -8.40
C GLY A 99 -10.11 -1.04 -7.62
N TYR A 100 -9.14 -1.68 -8.24
CA TYR A 100 -8.44 -2.84 -7.66
C TYR A 100 -7.67 -2.54 -6.38
N HIS A 101 -7.35 -1.27 -6.13
CA HIS A 101 -6.66 -0.86 -4.89
C HIS A 101 -7.57 -0.90 -3.66
N TYR A 102 -8.88 -0.82 -3.84
CA TYR A 102 -9.82 -0.77 -2.72
C TYR A 102 -10.14 -2.17 -2.18
N GLN A 103 -10.27 -2.27 -0.86
CA GLN A 103 -10.66 -3.49 -0.15
C GLN A 103 -12.19 -3.67 -0.21
N THR A 104 -12.69 -4.03 -1.38
CA THR A 104 -14.12 -4.28 -1.61
C THR A 104 -14.38 -5.77 -1.83
N ASP A 105 -15.62 -6.20 -1.64
CA ASP A 105 -16.03 -7.59 -1.93
C ASP A 105 -15.83 -8.00 -3.39
N LYS A 106 -15.69 -7.04 -4.29
CA LYS A 106 -15.36 -7.28 -5.69
C LYS A 106 -13.91 -7.76 -5.85
N ASN A 107 -13.00 -7.18 -5.08
CA ASN A 107 -11.56 -7.42 -5.18
C ASN A 107 -11.10 -8.49 -4.19
N PHE A 108 -11.64 -8.45 -2.98
CA PHE A 108 -11.35 -9.39 -1.91
C PHE A 108 -12.68 -9.93 -1.40
N ARG A 109 -12.94 -11.20 -1.61
CA ARG A 109 -14.18 -11.84 -1.14
C ARG A 109 -14.06 -12.16 0.34
N PHE A 110 -14.48 -11.24 1.18
CA PHE A 110 -14.53 -11.45 2.61
C PHE A 110 -15.79 -12.23 3.01
N GLY A 111 -15.63 -13.25 3.87
CA GLY A 111 -16.73 -13.90 4.55
C GLY A 111 -17.26 -13.04 5.71
N GLU A 112 -18.38 -13.42 6.29
CA GLU A 112 -19.02 -12.72 7.43
C GLU A 112 -18.09 -12.59 8.66
N ASN A 113 -17.18 -13.53 8.84
CA ASN A 113 -16.16 -13.53 9.89
C ASN A 113 -14.88 -12.77 9.50
N GLY A 114 -14.87 -12.04 8.36
CA GLY A 114 -13.70 -11.33 7.86
C GLY A 114 -12.62 -12.22 7.23
N SER A 115 -12.84 -13.53 7.12
CA SER A 115 -11.93 -14.42 6.39
C SER A 115 -12.06 -14.21 4.88
N LEU A 116 -10.96 -14.45 4.15
CA LEU A 116 -10.98 -14.43 2.69
C LEU A 116 -11.66 -15.69 2.15
N SER A 117 -12.69 -15.52 1.31
CA SER A 117 -13.43 -16.60 0.66
C SER A 117 -12.87 -16.94 -0.74
N ASN A 118 -11.69 -16.47 -1.08
CA ASN A 118 -11.04 -16.80 -2.33
C ASN A 118 -10.71 -18.30 -2.35
N LYS A 119 -10.87 -18.91 -3.52
CA LYS A 119 -10.62 -20.35 -3.68
C LYS A 119 -9.19 -20.75 -3.34
N TYR A 120 -8.25 -19.90 -3.60
CA TYR A 120 -6.83 -20.02 -3.25
C TYR A 120 -6.18 -18.63 -3.30
N LEU A 121 -5.02 -18.53 -2.67
CA LEU A 121 -4.08 -17.43 -2.82
C LEU A 121 -2.87 -17.92 -3.62
N LEU A 122 -2.32 -17.06 -4.46
CA LEU A 122 -1.08 -17.37 -5.16
C LEU A 122 0.10 -16.76 -4.39
N ASN A 123 1.01 -17.57 -3.91
CA ASN A 123 2.28 -17.08 -3.40
C ASN A 123 3.08 -16.50 -4.58
N VAL A 124 3.37 -15.20 -4.52
CA VAL A 124 4.01 -14.48 -5.63
C VAL A 124 5.48 -14.89 -5.79
N ASP A 125 6.13 -15.30 -4.69
CA ASP A 125 7.54 -15.64 -4.68
C ASP A 125 7.79 -17.06 -5.23
N THR A 126 6.94 -18.02 -4.83
CA THR A 126 7.08 -19.43 -5.22
C THR A 126 6.17 -19.85 -6.37
N ASN A 127 5.18 -19.02 -6.72
CA ASN A 127 4.12 -19.32 -7.70
C ASN A 127 3.24 -20.52 -7.29
N GLU A 128 3.20 -20.86 -6.00
CA GLU A 128 2.38 -21.94 -5.47
C GLU A 128 1.00 -21.45 -5.06
N ARG A 129 0.01 -22.32 -5.22
CA ARG A 129 -1.36 -22.07 -4.74
C ARG A 129 -1.49 -22.47 -3.28
N VAL A 130 -1.94 -21.54 -2.46
CA VAL A 130 -2.18 -21.76 -1.03
C VAL A 130 -3.68 -21.67 -0.79
N TYR A 131 -4.22 -22.65 -0.11
CA TYR A 131 -5.66 -22.78 0.17
C TYR A 131 -6.02 -22.33 1.59
N ASP A 132 -5.02 -21.98 2.37
CA ASP A 132 -5.19 -21.48 3.73
C ASP A 132 -5.71 -20.03 3.75
N SER A 133 -6.40 -19.69 4.83
CA SER A 133 -6.78 -18.29 5.05
C SER A 133 -5.54 -17.43 5.33
N PRO A 134 -5.55 -16.14 4.96
CA PRO A 134 -4.42 -15.24 5.25
C PRO A 134 -4.00 -15.24 6.72
N GLY A 135 -4.95 -15.36 7.65
CA GLY A 135 -4.66 -15.46 9.08
C GLY A 135 -3.85 -16.71 9.46
N ALA A 136 -4.14 -17.85 8.82
CA ALA A 136 -3.38 -19.08 9.02
C ALA A 136 -1.94 -18.97 8.52
N LEU A 137 -1.70 -18.18 7.48
CA LEU A 137 -0.36 -17.93 6.91
C LEU A 137 0.59 -17.22 7.88
N LEU A 138 0.05 -16.52 8.88
CA LEU A 138 0.84 -15.92 9.96
C LEU A 138 1.19 -16.94 11.08
N GLY A 139 0.91 -18.23 10.87
CA GLY A 139 1.32 -19.28 11.79
C GLY A 139 0.57 -19.31 13.11
N GLY A 140 -0.73 -19.01 13.11
CA GLY A 140 -1.65 -19.29 14.24
C GLY A 140 -1.25 -18.70 15.59
N GLY A 141 -0.60 -17.56 15.66
CA GLY A 141 -0.22 -16.90 16.90
C GLY A 141 -1.30 -15.96 17.41
N GLU A 142 -1.33 -15.77 18.71
CA GLU A 142 -2.14 -14.76 19.35
C GLU A 142 -1.79 -13.36 18.78
N ILE A 143 -2.79 -12.64 18.26
CA ILE A 143 -2.60 -11.26 17.84
C ILE A 143 -2.59 -10.41 19.11
N ARG A 144 -1.41 -9.99 19.55
CA ARG A 144 -1.29 -9.06 20.66
C ARG A 144 -1.34 -7.63 20.12
N VAL A 145 -2.44 -6.95 20.39
CA VAL A 145 -2.59 -5.53 20.08
C VAL A 145 -2.00 -4.71 21.21
N VAL A 146 -1.00 -3.88 20.90
CA VAL A 146 -0.45 -2.89 21.83
C VAL A 146 -1.11 -1.56 21.50
N VAL A 147 -2.08 -1.15 22.30
CA VAL A 147 -2.94 0.02 22.06
C VAL A 147 -2.12 1.30 21.93
N GLU A 148 -1.07 1.46 22.75
CA GLU A 148 -0.16 2.61 22.70
C GLU A 148 0.54 2.75 21.34
N ASN A 149 0.84 1.62 20.68
CA ASN A 149 1.42 1.62 19.34
C ASN A 149 0.41 2.09 18.29
N LEU A 150 -0.87 1.70 18.41
CA LEU A 150 -1.94 2.19 17.55
C LEU A 150 -2.12 3.70 17.72
N GLU A 151 -2.19 4.17 18.93
CA GLU A 151 -2.32 5.61 19.24
C GLU A 151 -1.12 6.42 18.73
N LYS A 152 0.09 5.87 18.86
CA LYS A 152 1.28 6.50 18.30
C LYS A 152 1.19 6.58 16.78
N ALA A 153 0.78 5.49 16.11
CA ALA A 153 0.61 5.47 14.67
C ALA A 153 -0.40 6.53 14.20
N VAL A 154 -1.54 6.66 14.91
CA VAL A 154 -2.55 7.70 14.64
C VAL A 154 -1.93 9.11 14.73
N ARG A 155 -1.21 9.40 15.82
CA ARG A 155 -0.55 10.72 16.00
C ARG A 155 0.45 11.00 14.88
N ASP A 156 1.26 10.01 14.53
CA ASP A 156 2.27 10.13 13.47
C ASP A 156 1.63 10.35 12.10
N MET A 157 0.56 9.61 11.78
CA MET A 157 -0.20 9.80 10.53
C MET A 157 -0.84 11.19 10.44
N LYS A 158 -1.52 11.64 11.51
CA LYS A 158 -2.15 12.98 11.56
C LYS A 158 -1.09 14.08 11.41
N ARG A 159 0.06 13.94 12.09
CA ARG A 159 1.18 14.88 11.94
C ARG A 159 1.72 14.90 10.51
N ASN A 160 1.96 13.74 9.92
CA ASN A 160 2.48 13.65 8.55
C ASN A 160 1.51 14.24 7.52
N ALA A 161 0.20 14.02 7.70
CA ALA A 161 -0.83 14.63 6.85
C ALA A 161 -0.82 16.15 6.96
N GLN A 162 -0.69 16.70 8.18
CA GLN A 162 -0.59 18.12 8.40
C GLN A 162 0.69 18.71 7.78
N GLU A 163 1.85 18.08 8.01
CA GLU A 163 3.10 18.53 7.40
C GLU A 163 3.03 18.52 5.86
N PHE A 164 2.38 17.54 5.30
CA PHE A 164 2.16 17.46 3.85
C PHE A 164 1.25 18.59 3.38
N GLN A 165 0.15 18.84 4.08
CA GLN A 165 -0.76 19.95 3.80
C GLN A 165 -0.04 21.30 3.81
N ASP A 166 0.88 21.51 4.74
CA ASP A 166 1.63 22.78 4.89
C ASP A 166 2.71 22.94 3.79
N ARG A 167 3.26 21.84 3.29
CA ARG A 167 4.34 21.85 2.30
C ARG A 167 3.85 22.00 0.85
N VAL A 168 2.69 21.44 0.52
CA VAL A 168 2.17 21.46 -0.86
C VAL A 168 1.96 22.87 -1.41
N PRO A 169 1.38 23.85 -0.68
CA PRO A 169 1.24 25.21 -1.18
C PRO A 169 2.59 25.88 -1.51
N ARG A 170 3.62 25.59 -0.70
CA ARG A 170 4.98 26.11 -0.95
C ARG A 170 5.58 25.51 -2.21
N LEU A 171 5.40 24.21 -2.43
CA LEU A 171 5.84 23.54 -3.64
C LEU A 171 5.16 24.15 -4.87
N ILE A 172 3.85 24.35 -4.82
CA ILE A 172 3.08 24.97 -5.90
C ILE A 172 3.55 26.40 -6.16
N SER A 173 3.77 27.20 -5.10
CA SER A 173 4.29 28.56 -5.22
C SER A 173 5.64 28.57 -5.92
N ASN A 174 6.57 27.71 -5.50
CA ASN A 174 7.89 27.61 -6.14
C ASN A 174 7.79 27.21 -7.61
N MET A 175 6.89 26.28 -7.95
CA MET A 175 6.63 25.90 -9.35
C MET A 175 6.09 27.08 -10.17
N MET A 176 5.18 27.88 -9.61
CA MET A 176 4.63 29.07 -10.30
C MET A 176 5.70 30.14 -10.50
N THR A 177 6.55 30.39 -9.52
CA THR A 177 7.68 31.34 -9.64
C THR A 177 8.65 30.91 -10.75
N LEU A 178 8.95 29.61 -10.85
CA LEU A 178 9.77 29.09 -11.96
C LEU A 178 9.09 29.27 -13.32
N LEU A 179 7.77 29.18 -13.37
CA LEU A 179 6.99 29.41 -14.58
C LEU A 179 7.03 30.85 -15.06
N GLU A 180 6.99 31.83 -14.15
CA GLU A 180 7.07 33.26 -14.49
C GLU A 180 8.36 33.61 -15.28
N THR A 181 9.39 32.76 -15.11
CA THR A 181 10.65 32.88 -15.84
C THR A 181 10.66 32.13 -17.18
N ALA A 182 9.61 31.35 -17.49
CA ALA A 182 9.55 30.53 -18.70
C ALA A 182 8.77 31.27 -19.82
N GLU A 183 9.45 31.67 -20.88
CA GLU A 183 8.86 32.35 -22.02
C GLU A 183 8.01 31.48 -22.98
N SER A 184 7.63 30.26 -22.54
CA SER A 184 6.95 29.29 -23.40
C SER A 184 5.55 28.92 -22.90
N ARG A 185 4.52 29.29 -23.68
CA ARG A 185 3.12 28.88 -23.43
C ARG A 185 2.92 27.37 -23.28
N ARG A 186 3.75 26.56 -23.94
CA ARG A 186 3.69 25.10 -23.86
C ARG A 186 4.19 24.58 -22.53
N VAL A 187 5.17 25.25 -21.92
CA VAL A 187 5.67 24.94 -20.57
C VAL A 187 4.63 25.35 -19.55
N GLU A 188 4.03 26.52 -19.70
CA GLU A 188 2.96 27.01 -18.82
C GLU A 188 1.77 26.03 -18.76
N ALA A 189 1.27 25.57 -19.91
CA ALA A 189 0.18 24.59 -19.96
C ALA A 189 0.52 23.27 -19.23
N LYS A 190 1.77 22.78 -19.39
CA LYS A 190 2.22 21.57 -18.72
C LYS A 190 2.33 21.72 -17.19
N VAL A 191 2.84 22.85 -16.73
CA VAL A 191 3.00 23.09 -15.29
C VAL A 191 1.65 23.32 -14.63
N ASN A 192 0.71 24.01 -15.28
CA ASN A 192 -0.66 24.13 -14.78
C ASN A 192 -1.34 22.75 -14.66
N ASN A 193 -1.08 21.86 -15.60
CA ASN A 193 -1.57 20.47 -15.50
C ASN A 193 -0.93 19.73 -14.32
N ILE A 194 0.39 19.82 -14.15
CA ILE A 194 1.09 19.21 -13.01
C ILE A 194 0.56 19.78 -11.68
N ARG A 195 0.37 21.10 -11.59
CA ARG A 195 -0.22 21.75 -10.42
C ARG A 195 -1.56 21.13 -10.05
N ALA A 196 -2.48 20.99 -11.01
CA ALA A 196 -3.80 20.41 -10.78
C ALA A 196 -3.70 18.96 -10.24
N HIS A 197 -2.76 18.18 -10.77
CA HIS A 197 -2.53 16.82 -10.28
C HIS A 197 -1.94 16.79 -8.86
N VAL A 198 -1.02 17.70 -8.55
CA VAL A 198 -0.42 17.81 -7.20
C VAL A 198 -1.48 18.23 -6.18
N GLU A 199 -2.34 19.18 -6.51
CA GLU A 199 -3.47 19.60 -5.66
C GLU A 199 -4.44 18.45 -5.41
N HIS A 200 -4.82 17.71 -6.46
CA HIS A 200 -5.70 16.56 -6.35
C HIS A 200 -5.09 15.43 -5.52
N LEU A 201 -3.82 15.10 -5.75
CA LEU A 201 -3.09 14.09 -4.98
C LEU A 201 -2.98 14.50 -3.51
N SER A 202 -2.73 15.78 -3.23
CA SER A 202 -2.67 16.31 -1.88
C SER A 202 -4.00 16.13 -1.14
N PHE A 203 -5.10 16.51 -1.78
CA PHE A 203 -6.43 16.34 -1.21
C PHE A 203 -6.74 14.87 -0.92
N TRP A 204 -6.46 13.99 -1.88
CA TRP A 204 -6.65 12.55 -1.70
C TRP A 204 -5.80 11.99 -0.54
N TYR A 205 -4.52 12.35 -0.49
CA TYR A 205 -3.61 11.89 0.57
C TYR A 205 -4.08 12.29 1.96
N ILE A 206 -4.38 13.58 2.14
CA ILE A 206 -4.82 14.13 3.43
C ILE A 206 -6.12 13.45 3.88
N ARG A 207 -7.09 13.34 2.97
CA ARG A 207 -8.36 12.68 3.25
C ARG A 207 -8.15 11.22 3.66
N THR A 208 -7.39 10.46 2.88
CA THR A 208 -7.13 9.04 3.14
C THR A 208 -6.38 8.83 4.46
N ALA A 209 -5.35 9.64 4.72
CA ALA A 209 -4.61 9.58 5.98
C ALA A 209 -5.51 9.89 7.19
N THR A 210 -6.43 10.83 7.06
CA THR A 210 -7.42 11.16 8.11
C THR A 210 -8.38 9.99 8.33
N GLU A 211 -9.00 9.46 7.27
CA GLU A 211 -9.95 8.34 7.35
C GLU A 211 -9.31 7.10 8.00
N ILE A 212 -8.07 6.78 7.63
CA ILE A 212 -7.32 5.65 8.23
C ILE A 212 -6.99 5.94 9.69
N SER A 213 -6.55 7.16 10.01
CA SER A 213 -6.24 7.54 11.39
C SER A 213 -7.46 7.42 12.30
N ASP A 214 -8.60 7.91 11.86
CA ASP A 214 -9.86 7.86 12.62
C ASP A 214 -10.35 6.41 12.80
N PHE A 215 -10.17 5.56 11.78
CA PHE A 215 -10.47 4.14 11.89
C PHE A 215 -9.57 3.45 12.94
N ILE A 216 -8.25 3.69 12.91
CA ILE A 216 -7.30 3.11 13.87
C ILE A 216 -7.60 3.61 15.28
N GLU A 217 -7.89 4.90 15.45
CA GLU A 217 -8.25 5.51 16.73
C GLU A 217 -9.49 4.84 17.34
N LYS A 218 -10.54 4.66 16.54
CA LYS A 218 -11.74 3.95 16.95
C LYS A 218 -11.45 2.50 17.35
N LYS A 219 -10.57 1.81 16.62
CA LYS A 219 -10.18 0.44 16.97
C LYS A 219 -9.36 0.38 18.25
N ALA A 220 -8.46 1.32 18.48
CA ALA A 220 -7.72 1.44 19.73
C ALA A 220 -8.67 1.63 20.94
N GLU A 221 -9.71 2.44 20.78
CA GLU A 221 -10.76 2.60 21.80
C GLU A 221 -11.57 1.31 22.06
N ASP A 222 -11.94 0.60 20.98
CA ASP A 222 -12.64 -0.67 21.07
C ASP A 222 -11.81 -1.70 21.89
N TYR A 223 -10.52 -1.81 21.62
CA TYR A 223 -9.60 -2.69 22.37
C TYR A 223 -9.50 -2.28 23.85
N LYS A 224 -9.35 -0.98 24.16
CA LYS A 224 -9.32 -0.52 25.55
C LYS A 224 -10.58 -0.90 26.32
N LYS A 225 -11.75 -0.79 25.69
CA LYS A 225 -13.02 -1.15 26.34
C LYS A 225 -13.12 -2.65 26.61
N THR A 226 -12.61 -3.45 25.67
CA THR A 226 -12.61 -4.92 25.82
C THR A 226 -11.67 -5.36 26.95
N ASP A 227 -10.45 -4.81 27.02
CA ASP A 227 -9.48 -5.12 28.09
C ASP A 227 -9.95 -4.70 29.48
N GLN A 228 -10.84 -3.72 29.59
CA GLN A 228 -11.40 -3.28 30.88
C GLN A 228 -12.58 -4.16 31.37
N GLN A 229 -13.08 -5.06 30.53
CA GLN A 229 -14.20 -5.95 30.84
C GLN A 229 -13.75 -7.32 31.38
N TYR A 230 -12.45 -7.60 31.37
CA TYR A 230 -11.82 -8.80 31.91
C TYR A 230 -10.84 -8.46 33.04
#